data_7a929f794b70a1fa6672925b58ddc328
#
_entry.id   7a929f794b70a1fa6672925b58ddc328
#
_cell.length_a   1.000
_cell.length_b   1.000
_cell.length_c   1.000
_cell.angle_alpha   90.00
_cell.angle_beta   90.00
_cell.angle_gamma   90.00
#
_symmetry.space_group_name_H-M   'P 1'
#
loop_
_entity.id
_entity.type
_entity.pdbx_description
1 polymer ?
#
loop_
_entity_poly.entity_id
_entity_poly.type
_entity_poly.pdbx_seq_one_letter_code
_entity_poly.pdbx_strand_id
1 'polypeptide(L)'
;PFSRKPRKMMKGHWVVYDLLRQQVEKDARYIWFHAASLGEFEQGRPLIEKIRERYPDYKILQTFFSPSGYEVRKNYRGADIVCYLPFDKPRNVKKFLDIVNPCMAFFIKYEFWKNYLDELHKRRIPVYSVSSIFRKDQIFFKWYGGTYRNVLKDFDHLFVQNEASKRFLAKIGITRVTVVGDTRFCLLY
;
A
#
# COMPACT_ATOMS: atom_id res chain seq x y z
N PRO A 1 -18.52 26.84 0.20
CA PRO A 1 -19.04 25.49 -0.05
C PRO A 1 -17.95 24.47 0.29
N PHE A 2 -17.98 23.92 1.50
CA PHE A 2 -17.09 22.85 1.91
C PHE A 2 -17.34 21.64 1.02
N SER A 3 -16.31 21.19 0.33
CA SER A 3 -16.37 20.19 -0.72
C SER A 3 -17.04 18.89 -0.24
N ARG A 4 -17.87 18.27 -1.09
CA ARG A 4 -18.51 16.95 -0.86
C ARG A 4 -17.49 15.82 -0.61
N LYS A 5 -16.20 16.03 -0.95
CA LYS A 5 -15.09 15.06 -0.83
C LYS A 5 -14.79 14.62 0.60
N PRO A 6 -14.62 15.50 1.62
CA PRO A 6 -14.35 15.06 3.00
C PRO A 6 -15.50 14.25 3.62
N ARG A 7 -16.76 14.61 3.33
CA ARG A 7 -17.92 13.86 3.83
C ARG A 7 -18.00 12.42 3.30
N LYS A 8 -17.69 12.21 2.01
CA LYS A 8 -17.67 10.87 1.39
C LYS A 8 -16.54 10.03 1.97
N MET A 9 -15.36 10.63 2.14
CA MET A 9 -14.21 9.97 2.75
C MET A 9 -14.52 9.52 4.19
N MET A 10 -15.05 10.42 5.03
CA MET A 10 -15.40 10.07 6.41
C MET A 10 -16.45 8.95 6.48
N LYS A 11 -17.52 9.00 5.70
CA LYS A 11 -18.52 7.92 5.64
C LYS A 11 -17.88 6.59 5.21
N GLY A 12 -17.03 6.60 4.19
CA GLY A 12 -16.34 5.40 3.71
C GLY A 12 -15.47 4.75 4.80
N HIS A 13 -14.74 5.55 5.58
CA HIS A 13 -13.91 5.05 6.69
C HIS A 13 -14.74 4.49 7.87
N TRP A 14 -16.00 4.88 8.05
CA TRP A 14 -16.87 4.33 9.09
C TRP A 14 -17.47 2.99 8.68
N VAL A 15 -17.90 2.84 7.43
CA VAL A 15 -18.59 1.64 6.94
C VAL A 15 -17.63 0.53 6.47
N VAL A 16 -16.34 0.82 6.36
CA VAL A 16 -15.35 -0.13 5.81
C VAL A 16 -15.29 -1.44 6.58
N TYR A 17 -15.44 -1.41 7.90
CA TYR A 17 -15.36 -2.63 8.72
C TYR A 17 -16.54 -3.57 8.50
N ASP A 18 -17.73 -3.02 8.27
CA ASP A 18 -18.92 -3.83 8.01
C ASP A 18 -18.84 -4.44 6.60
N LEU A 19 -18.37 -3.66 5.62
CA LEU A 19 -18.07 -4.16 4.29
C LEU A 19 -17.05 -5.30 4.34
N LEU A 20 -15.93 -5.13 5.05
CA LEU A 20 -14.91 -6.15 5.16
C LEU A 20 -15.41 -7.42 5.85
N ARG A 21 -16.19 -7.30 6.94
CA ARG A 21 -16.78 -8.47 7.62
C ARG A 21 -17.74 -9.26 6.74
N GLN A 22 -18.42 -8.59 5.82
CA GLN A 22 -19.35 -9.24 4.88
C GLN A 22 -18.63 -9.87 3.70
N GLN A 23 -17.54 -9.30 3.22
CA GLN A 23 -16.90 -9.71 1.97
C GLN A 23 -15.63 -10.56 2.16
N VAL A 24 -14.97 -10.45 3.33
CA VAL A 24 -13.76 -11.25 3.58
C VAL A 24 -14.14 -12.71 3.86
N GLU A 25 -13.66 -13.60 3.01
CA GLU A 25 -13.77 -15.05 3.16
C GLU A 25 -12.69 -15.53 4.15
N LYS A 26 -13.08 -16.23 5.22
CA LYS A 26 -12.17 -16.61 6.33
C LYS A 26 -11.01 -17.53 5.90
N ASP A 27 -11.27 -18.41 4.94
CA ASP A 27 -10.30 -19.40 4.48
C ASP A 27 -9.52 -18.94 3.24
N ALA A 28 -9.83 -17.76 2.71
CA ALA A 28 -9.13 -17.20 1.57
C ALA A 28 -7.82 -16.52 1.94
N ARG A 29 -6.83 -16.63 1.06
CA ARG A 29 -5.53 -15.97 1.20
C ARG A 29 -5.54 -14.65 0.46
N TYR A 30 -5.50 -13.53 1.20
CA TYR A 30 -5.54 -12.19 0.63
C TYR A 30 -4.14 -11.62 0.38
N ILE A 31 -3.92 -11.09 -0.82
CA ILE A 31 -2.82 -10.18 -1.12
C ILE A 31 -3.40 -8.77 -1.07
N TRP A 32 -2.84 -7.93 -0.21
CA TRP A 32 -3.31 -6.58 0.00
C TRP A 32 -2.49 -5.56 -0.77
N PHE A 33 -3.16 -4.74 -1.58
CA PHE A 33 -2.58 -3.58 -2.26
C PHE A 33 -3.14 -2.29 -1.67
N HIS A 34 -2.28 -1.34 -1.40
CA HIS A 34 -2.65 0.01 -0.99
C HIS A 34 -2.10 1.06 -1.94
N ALA A 35 -2.98 1.95 -2.41
CA ALA A 35 -2.65 3.15 -3.16
C ALA A 35 -3.50 4.30 -2.63
N ALA A 36 -2.92 5.44 -2.24
CA ALA A 36 -3.72 6.52 -1.68
C ALA A 36 -4.64 7.16 -2.71
N SER A 37 -4.25 7.20 -3.96
CA SER A 37 -4.94 7.92 -5.04
C SER A 37 -5.05 7.10 -6.33
N LEU A 38 -5.82 7.61 -7.30
CA LEU A 38 -5.92 7.00 -8.63
C LEU A 38 -4.56 6.93 -9.33
N GLY A 39 -3.76 8.00 -9.29
CA GLY A 39 -2.47 8.04 -9.97
C GLY A 39 -1.46 7.03 -9.42
N GLU A 40 -1.51 6.73 -8.13
CA GLU A 40 -0.70 5.67 -7.52
C GLU A 40 -1.23 4.29 -7.89
N PHE A 41 -2.54 4.10 -7.86
CA PHE A 41 -3.16 2.86 -8.30
C PHE A 41 -2.74 2.47 -9.72
N GLU A 42 -2.73 3.41 -10.67
CA GLU A 42 -2.32 3.14 -12.06
C GLU A 42 -0.86 2.66 -12.16
N GLN A 43 -0.02 2.97 -11.19
CA GLN A 43 1.34 2.41 -11.11
C GLN A 43 1.38 1.00 -10.52
N GLY A 44 0.48 0.68 -9.61
CA GLY A 44 0.37 -0.66 -9.03
C GLY A 44 -0.45 -1.62 -9.89
N ARG A 45 -1.33 -1.11 -10.75
CA ARG A 45 -2.26 -1.92 -11.55
C ARG A 45 -1.60 -3.02 -12.37
N PRO A 46 -0.50 -2.80 -13.10
CA PRO A 46 0.16 -3.87 -13.84
C PRO A 46 0.61 -5.04 -12.97
N LEU A 47 1.08 -4.76 -11.76
CA LEU A 47 1.45 -5.79 -10.80
C LEU A 47 0.22 -6.57 -10.30
N ILE A 48 -0.87 -5.87 -10.01
CA ILE A 48 -2.15 -6.49 -9.60
C ILE A 48 -2.63 -7.45 -10.68
N GLU A 49 -2.69 -7.00 -11.93
CA GLU A 49 -3.15 -7.80 -13.07
C GLU A 49 -2.26 -9.04 -13.27
N LYS A 50 -0.95 -8.89 -13.17
CA LYS A 50 -0.01 -10.00 -13.30
C LYS A 50 -0.09 -11.02 -12.16
N ILE A 51 -0.32 -10.55 -10.94
CA ILE A 51 -0.55 -11.44 -9.79
C ILE A 51 -1.88 -12.17 -9.94
N ARG A 52 -2.93 -11.50 -10.38
CA ARG A 52 -4.24 -12.14 -10.67
C ARG A 52 -4.12 -13.25 -11.70
N GLU A 53 -3.36 -13.01 -12.78
CA GLU A 53 -3.12 -13.99 -13.83
C GLU A 53 -2.32 -15.20 -13.33
N ARG A 54 -1.22 -14.95 -12.61
CA ARG A 54 -0.29 -16.02 -12.19
C ARG A 54 -0.71 -16.79 -10.96
N TYR A 55 -1.49 -16.17 -10.10
CA TYR A 55 -1.86 -16.71 -8.78
C TYR A 55 -3.37 -16.59 -8.55
N PRO A 56 -4.21 -17.30 -9.34
CA PRO A 56 -5.67 -17.18 -9.30
C PRO A 56 -6.28 -17.64 -7.96
N ASP A 57 -5.57 -18.47 -7.20
CA ASP A 57 -6.01 -18.97 -5.89
C ASP A 57 -5.95 -17.90 -4.78
N TYR A 58 -5.28 -16.76 -5.04
CA TYR A 58 -5.24 -15.65 -4.09
C TYR A 58 -6.35 -14.65 -4.38
N LYS A 59 -6.97 -14.17 -3.32
CA LYS A 59 -7.87 -13.02 -3.37
C LYS A 59 -7.08 -11.72 -3.30
N ILE A 60 -7.54 -10.70 -3.98
CA ILE A 60 -6.90 -9.38 -3.99
C ILE A 60 -7.79 -8.38 -3.26
N LEU A 61 -7.23 -7.75 -2.23
CA LEU A 61 -7.80 -6.59 -1.58
C LEU A 61 -7.09 -5.33 -2.07
N GLN A 62 -7.82 -4.39 -2.66
CA GLN A 62 -7.34 -3.05 -3.00
C GLN A 62 -7.91 -2.01 -2.05
N THR A 63 -7.04 -1.24 -1.41
CA THR A 63 -7.47 -0.13 -0.55
C THR A 63 -7.04 1.21 -1.13
N PHE A 64 -7.90 2.22 -0.95
CA PHE A 64 -7.65 3.62 -1.27
C PHE A 64 -7.78 4.49 -0.02
N PHE A 65 -7.01 5.58 0.04
CA PHE A 65 -7.22 6.59 1.07
C PHE A 65 -8.07 7.75 0.56
N SER A 66 -7.83 8.18 -0.67
CA SER A 66 -8.52 9.31 -1.31
C SER A 66 -9.75 8.88 -2.10
N PRO A 67 -10.82 9.68 -2.09
CA PRO A 67 -11.97 9.48 -2.97
C PRO A 67 -11.62 9.45 -4.46
N SER A 68 -10.55 10.10 -4.88
CA SER A 68 -10.12 10.12 -6.29
C SER A 68 -9.78 8.73 -6.83
N GLY A 69 -9.24 7.85 -5.99
CA GLY A 69 -8.98 6.45 -6.34
C GLY A 69 -10.24 5.59 -6.19
N TYR A 70 -10.84 5.65 -4.99
CA TYR A 70 -11.97 4.78 -4.67
C TYR A 70 -13.19 4.98 -5.59
N GLU A 71 -13.66 6.21 -5.79
CA GLU A 71 -14.86 6.48 -6.58
C GLU A 71 -14.72 6.05 -8.04
N VAL A 72 -13.51 6.12 -8.58
CA VAL A 72 -13.21 5.69 -9.96
C VAL A 72 -13.04 4.18 -10.07
N ARG A 73 -12.45 3.54 -9.04
CA ARG A 73 -12.02 2.14 -9.09
C ARG A 73 -12.77 1.19 -8.15
N LYS A 74 -13.84 1.63 -7.47
CA LYS A 74 -14.64 0.79 -6.56
C LYS A 74 -15.21 -0.48 -7.21
N ASN A 75 -15.37 -0.50 -8.53
CA ASN A 75 -15.84 -1.66 -9.32
C ASN A 75 -14.70 -2.28 -10.14
N TYR A 76 -13.45 -2.12 -9.71
CA TYR A 76 -12.30 -2.68 -10.41
C TYR A 76 -12.31 -4.20 -10.35
N ARG A 77 -12.42 -4.85 -11.52
CA ARG A 77 -12.54 -6.32 -11.64
C ARG A 77 -11.27 -7.10 -11.31
N GLY A 78 -10.11 -6.43 -11.26
CA GLY A 78 -8.84 -7.04 -10.90
C GLY A 78 -8.66 -7.27 -9.40
N ALA A 79 -9.58 -6.77 -8.55
CA ALA A 79 -9.59 -7.00 -7.11
C ALA A 79 -10.93 -7.60 -6.67
N ASP A 80 -10.89 -8.51 -5.68
CA ASP A 80 -12.08 -9.14 -5.09
C ASP A 80 -12.79 -8.17 -4.15
N ILE A 81 -12.02 -7.36 -3.42
CA ILE A 81 -12.54 -6.34 -2.52
C ILE A 81 -11.84 -5.01 -2.82
N VAL A 82 -12.64 -3.95 -2.94
CA VAL A 82 -12.14 -2.57 -3.04
C VAL A 82 -12.77 -1.73 -1.94
N CYS A 83 -11.96 -1.11 -1.08
CA CYS A 83 -12.47 -0.29 0.02
C CYS A 83 -11.55 0.87 0.37
N TYR A 84 -12.01 1.73 1.30
CA TYR A 84 -11.14 2.73 1.91
C TYR A 84 -10.21 2.09 2.94
N LEU A 85 -8.96 2.60 3.03
CA LEU A 85 -8.07 2.26 4.14
C LEU A 85 -8.52 3.01 5.40
N PRO A 86 -8.78 2.34 6.53
CA PRO A 86 -9.05 3.03 7.79
C PRO A 86 -7.90 3.94 8.21
N PHE A 87 -8.22 5.04 8.93
CA PHE A 87 -7.20 5.96 9.43
C PHE A 87 -6.11 5.25 10.23
N ASP A 88 -4.86 5.67 10.04
CA ASP A 88 -3.66 5.09 10.66
C ASP A 88 -3.61 5.37 12.19
N LYS A 89 -4.50 4.71 12.92
CA LYS A 89 -4.58 4.71 14.38
C LYS A 89 -4.45 3.28 14.88
N PRO A 90 -3.72 3.01 15.98
CA PRO A 90 -3.43 1.63 16.44
C PRO A 90 -4.66 0.72 16.52
N ARG A 91 -5.78 1.23 17.06
CA ARG A 91 -7.05 0.47 17.15
C ARG A 91 -7.64 0.13 15.77
N ASN A 92 -7.58 1.07 14.84
CA ASN A 92 -8.12 0.90 13.50
C ASN A 92 -7.30 -0.14 12.72
N VAL A 93 -5.98 0.00 12.79
CA VAL A 93 -5.04 -0.90 12.14
C VAL A 93 -5.21 -2.33 12.63
N LYS A 94 -5.23 -2.52 13.97
CA LYS A 94 -5.44 -3.83 14.55
C LYS A 94 -6.75 -4.45 14.08
N LYS A 95 -7.86 -3.71 14.17
CA LYS A 95 -9.18 -4.18 13.74
C LYS A 95 -9.22 -4.53 12.25
N PHE A 96 -8.59 -3.73 11.40
CA PHE A 96 -8.50 -3.99 9.95
C PHE A 96 -7.72 -5.29 9.68
N LEU A 97 -6.54 -5.43 10.26
CA LEU A 97 -5.70 -6.61 10.07
C LEU A 97 -6.27 -7.88 10.73
N ASP A 98 -7.06 -7.74 11.81
CA ASP A 98 -7.77 -8.88 12.40
C ASP A 98 -8.88 -9.42 11.48
N ILE A 99 -9.49 -8.56 10.66
CA ILE A 99 -10.54 -8.97 9.71
C ILE A 99 -9.91 -9.54 8.43
N VAL A 100 -8.94 -8.81 7.85
CA VAL A 100 -8.38 -9.13 6.53
C VAL A 100 -7.32 -10.23 6.60
N ASN A 101 -6.45 -10.19 7.60
CA ASN A 101 -5.32 -11.09 7.80
C ASN A 101 -4.56 -11.41 6.49
N PRO A 102 -4.00 -10.40 5.80
CA PRO A 102 -3.39 -10.62 4.49
C PRO A 102 -2.11 -11.47 4.61
N CYS A 103 -1.82 -12.30 3.61
CA CYS A 103 -0.58 -13.07 3.57
C CYS A 103 0.64 -12.24 3.14
N MET A 104 0.42 -11.09 2.48
CA MET A 104 1.43 -10.08 2.14
C MET A 104 0.75 -8.76 1.78
N ALA A 105 1.50 -7.66 1.84
CA ALA A 105 1.02 -6.33 1.53
C ALA A 105 1.95 -5.56 0.57
N PHE A 106 1.37 -4.82 -0.36
CA PHE A 106 2.07 -3.96 -1.30
C PHE A 106 1.59 -2.52 -1.13
N PHE A 107 2.51 -1.62 -0.81
CA PHE A 107 2.26 -0.19 -0.71
C PHE A 107 2.83 0.52 -1.95
N ILE A 108 1.98 1.23 -2.68
CA ILE A 108 2.37 1.86 -3.94
C ILE A 108 2.86 3.27 -3.69
N LYS A 109 4.07 3.58 -4.15
CA LYS A 109 4.77 4.88 -3.99
C LYS A 109 5.11 5.23 -2.54
N TYR A 110 4.61 6.39 -2.05
CA TYR A 110 5.06 7.05 -0.81
C TYR A 110 4.18 6.74 0.39
N GLU A 111 3.57 5.58 0.42
CA GLU A 111 2.60 5.18 1.42
C GLU A 111 3.30 4.58 2.66
N PHE A 112 3.83 5.45 3.52
CA PHE A 112 4.58 5.09 4.73
C PHE A 112 3.70 5.21 5.99
N TRP A 113 2.68 4.38 6.08
CA TRP A 113 1.70 4.33 7.15
C TRP A 113 2.26 3.60 8.38
N LYS A 114 2.83 4.37 9.31
CA LYS A 114 3.62 3.84 10.42
C LYS A 114 2.92 2.74 11.22
N ASN A 115 1.69 2.97 11.68
CA ASN A 115 1.02 1.99 12.52
C ASN A 115 0.66 0.71 11.74
N TYR A 116 0.34 0.83 10.43
CA TYR A 116 0.15 -0.33 9.56
C TYR A 116 1.44 -1.12 9.39
N LEU A 117 2.55 -0.46 9.10
CA LEU A 117 3.85 -1.09 8.89
C LEU A 117 4.34 -1.77 10.18
N ASP A 118 4.29 -1.07 11.32
CA ASP A 118 4.61 -1.63 12.64
C ASP A 118 3.79 -2.91 12.94
N GLU A 119 2.47 -2.89 12.66
CA GLU A 119 1.60 -4.02 13.00
C GLU A 119 1.76 -5.18 12.02
N LEU A 120 2.00 -4.91 10.73
CA LEU A 120 2.35 -5.93 9.74
C LEU A 120 3.66 -6.64 10.13
N HIS A 121 4.68 -5.87 10.50
CA HIS A 121 5.96 -6.40 10.96
C HIS A 121 5.80 -7.29 12.21
N LYS A 122 5.04 -6.83 13.22
CA LYS A 122 4.73 -7.63 14.43
C LYS A 122 4.05 -8.95 14.11
N ARG A 123 3.17 -8.95 13.11
CA ARG A 123 2.46 -10.16 12.65
C ARG A 123 3.28 -11.02 11.70
N ARG A 124 4.50 -10.61 11.36
CA ARG A 124 5.38 -11.26 10.38
C ARG A 124 4.72 -11.41 9.00
N ILE A 125 3.91 -10.43 8.64
CA ILE A 125 3.28 -10.34 7.31
C ILE A 125 4.24 -9.56 6.41
N PRO A 126 4.75 -10.16 5.32
CA PRO A 126 5.66 -9.50 4.39
C PRO A 126 5.05 -8.24 3.78
N VAL A 127 5.81 -7.14 3.77
CA VAL A 127 5.36 -5.87 3.22
C VAL A 127 6.39 -5.28 2.25
N TYR A 128 5.90 -4.84 1.10
CA TYR A 128 6.70 -4.35 -0.01
C TYR A 128 6.30 -2.94 -0.40
N SER A 129 7.29 -2.06 -0.65
CA SER A 129 7.05 -0.78 -1.31
C SER A 129 7.30 -0.92 -2.81
N VAL A 130 6.40 -0.42 -3.64
CA VAL A 130 6.49 -0.55 -5.10
C VAL A 130 6.45 0.81 -5.77
N SER A 131 7.33 1.01 -6.77
CA SER A 131 7.39 2.21 -7.61
C SER A 131 7.70 3.50 -6.84
N SER A 132 8.45 3.41 -5.73
CA SER A 132 8.87 4.56 -4.93
C SER A 132 10.06 5.30 -5.56
N ILE A 133 10.10 6.63 -5.38
CA ILE A 133 11.25 7.46 -5.74
C ILE A 133 11.73 8.17 -4.47
N PHE A 134 13.01 8.04 -4.17
CA PHE A 134 13.63 8.73 -3.04
C PHE A 134 14.50 9.90 -3.51
N ARG A 135 14.40 11.05 -2.83
CA ARG A 135 15.11 12.28 -3.13
C ARG A 135 15.90 12.76 -1.92
N LYS A 136 17.05 13.40 -2.16
CA LYS A 136 17.97 13.87 -1.12
C LYS A 136 17.34 14.81 -0.09
N ASP A 137 16.33 15.58 -0.51
CA ASP A 137 15.63 16.58 0.31
C ASP A 137 14.60 15.99 1.27
N GLN A 138 14.22 14.73 1.09
CA GLN A 138 13.23 14.06 1.96
C GLN A 138 13.76 13.87 3.38
N ILE A 139 12.83 13.86 4.33
CA ILE A 139 13.11 13.79 5.77
C ILE A 139 13.94 12.57 6.18
N PHE A 140 13.83 11.45 5.47
CA PHE A 140 14.59 10.23 5.72
C PHE A 140 16.11 10.43 5.66
N PHE A 141 16.58 11.40 4.86
CA PHE A 141 18.00 11.67 4.62
C PHE A 141 18.52 12.86 5.43
N LYS A 142 17.67 13.48 6.23
CA LYS A 142 18.09 14.58 7.12
C LYS A 142 18.69 14.01 8.42
N TRP A 143 19.62 14.73 9.05
CA TRP A 143 20.25 14.30 10.29
C TRP A 143 19.24 14.04 11.42
N TYR A 144 18.12 14.77 11.47
CA TYR A 144 17.03 14.63 12.42
C TYR A 144 15.95 13.61 12.01
N GLY A 145 16.10 12.97 10.86
CA GLY A 145 15.10 12.05 10.29
C GLY A 145 15.13 10.61 10.84
N GLY A 146 15.81 10.36 11.96
CA GLY A 146 16.02 9.02 12.51
C GLY A 146 14.75 8.21 12.73
N THR A 147 13.75 8.82 13.35
CA THR A 147 12.45 8.18 13.62
C THR A 147 11.72 7.80 12.32
N TYR A 148 11.78 8.65 11.29
CA TYR A 148 11.18 8.38 9.99
C TYR A 148 11.91 7.27 9.22
N ARG A 149 13.24 7.15 9.40
CA ARG A 149 14.02 6.05 8.79
C ARG A 149 13.59 4.67 9.29
N ASN A 150 13.14 4.57 10.54
CA ASN A 150 12.70 3.30 11.10
C ASN A 150 11.50 2.74 10.35
N VAL A 151 10.58 3.58 9.88
CA VAL A 151 9.43 3.17 9.07
C VAL A 151 9.85 2.46 7.76
N LEU A 152 10.98 2.88 7.18
CA LEU A 152 11.51 2.23 5.97
C LEU A 152 12.10 0.84 6.24
N LYS A 153 12.52 0.58 7.48
CA LYS A 153 13.08 -0.73 7.88
C LYS A 153 12.01 -1.81 8.03
N ASP A 154 10.75 -1.40 8.21
CA ASP A 154 9.61 -2.31 8.34
C ASP A 154 9.20 -2.94 7.00
N PHE A 155 9.70 -2.40 5.87
CA PHE A 155 9.53 -3.05 4.57
C PHE A 155 10.52 -4.21 4.41
N ASP A 156 10.01 -5.36 3.97
CA ASP A 156 10.85 -6.50 3.61
C ASP A 156 11.65 -6.23 2.35
N HIS A 157 11.10 -5.46 1.40
CA HIS A 157 11.81 -5.01 0.20
C HIS A 157 11.21 -3.74 -0.38
N LEU A 158 12.07 -2.90 -0.98
CA LEU A 158 11.66 -1.68 -1.67
C LEU A 158 12.00 -1.79 -3.17
N PHE A 159 10.96 -1.76 -4.00
CA PHE A 159 11.09 -1.70 -5.46
C PHE A 159 11.02 -0.23 -5.89
N VAL A 160 12.16 0.34 -6.27
CA VAL A 160 12.31 1.76 -6.58
C VAL A 160 12.41 2.02 -8.07
N GLN A 161 12.08 3.25 -8.50
CA GLN A 161 12.07 3.59 -9.92
C GLN A 161 13.45 3.85 -10.52
N ASN A 162 14.46 4.23 -9.73
CA ASN A 162 15.76 4.64 -10.26
C ASN A 162 16.94 4.36 -9.32
N GLU A 163 18.13 4.32 -9.90
CA GLU A 163 19.40 4.08 -9.20
C GLU A 163 19.72 5.18 -8.17
N ALA A 164 19.27 6.41 -8.38
CA ALA A 164 19.47 7.48 -7.40
C ALA A 164 18.77 7.16 -6.08
N SER A 165 17.53 6.66 -6.14
CA SER A 165 16.77 6.21 -4.97
C SER A 165 17.50 5.10 -4.22
N LYS A 166 17.99 4.09 -4.94
CA LYS A 166 18.77 2.99 -4.36
C LYS A 166 20.02 3.50 -3.64
N ARG A 167 20.78 4.42 -4.26
CA ARG A 167 21.96 5.04 -3.64
C ARG A 167 21.62 5.85 -2.38
N PHE A 168 20.49 6.58 -2.37
CA PHE A 168 20.08 7.33 -1.18
C PHE A 168 19.69 6.39 -0.03
N LEU A 169 18.96 5.33 -0.30
CA LEU A 169 18.58 4.33 0.69
C LEU A 169 19.79 3.60 1.27
N ALA A 170 20.77 3.25 0.43
CA ALA A 170 22.02 2.62 0.88
C ALA A 170 22.79 3.49 1.89
N LYS A 171 22.80 4.84 1.71
CA LYS A 171 23.46 5.79 2.64
C LYS A 171 22.86 5.77 4.06
N ILE A 172 21.63 5.31 4.21
CA ILE A 172 20.95 5.19 5.51
C ILE A 172 20.82 3.74 5.98
N GLY A 173 21.58 2.82 5.37
CA GLY A 173 21.66 1.41 5.76
C GLY A 173 20.51 0.53 5.26
N ILE A 174 19.73 0.99 4.27
CA ILE A 174 18.67 0.20 3.65
C ILE A 174 19.19 -0.40 2.34
N THR A 175 19.41 -1.72 2.35
CA THR A 175 20.04 -2.47 1.25
C THR A 175 19.07 -3.38 0.51
N ARG A 176 17.92 -3.71 1.09
CA ARG A 176 16.86 -4.53 0.46
C ARG A 176 16.09 -3.71 -0.57
N VAL A 177 16.78 -3.37 -1.67
CA VAL A 177 16.28 -2.45 -2.69
C VAL A 177 16.58 -2.98 -4.09
N THR A 178 15.56 -3.05 -4.94
CA THR A 178 15.68 -3.35 -6.37
C THR A 178 15.17 -2.19 -7.22
N VAL A 179 15.88 -1.84 -8.27
CA VAL A 179 15.44 -0.86 -9.25
C VAL A 179 14.60 -1.56 -10.32
N VAL A 180 13.35 -1.12 -10.48
CA VAL A 180 12.37 -1.72 -11.42
C VAL A 180 11.87 -0.75 -12.49
N GLY A 181 12.31 0.51 -12.45
CA GLY A 181 11.80 1.53 -13.34
C GLY A 181 10.40 2.03 -12.94
N ASP A 182 9.79 2.79 -13.83
CA ASP A 182 8.39 3.19 -13.67
C ASP A 182 7.49 2.04 -14.14
N THR A 183 6.74 1.47 -13.21
CA THR A 183 5.92 0.28 -13.45
C THR A 183 4.81 0.46 -14.49
N ARG A 184 4.47 1.71 -14.85
CA ARG A 184 3.53 2.00 -15.96
C ARG A 184 4.09 1.59 -17.31
N PHE A 185 5.41 1.55 -17.46
CA PHE A 185 6.11 1.20 -18.69
C PHE A 185 6.64 -0.22 -18.73
N CYS A 186 6.61 -0.96 -17.60
CA CYS A 186 7.09 -2.35 -17.52
C CYS A 186 6.20 -3.37 -18.27
N LEU A 187 5.13 -2.95 -18.92
CA LEU A 187 4.28 -3.81 -19.74
C LEU A 187 4.76 -3.94 -21.20
N LEU A 188 5.89 -3.35 -21.55
CA LEU A 188 6.41 -3.35 -22.92
C LEU A 188 7.53 -4.39 -23.16
N TYR A 189 7.82 -5.27 -22.14
CA TYR A 189 8.80 -6.35 -22.30
C TYR A 189 8.30 -7.66 -21.70
#